data_05bd860d2d6c96ebbb62924b9c2aec8c
#
_entry.id   05bd860d2d6c96ebbb62924b9c2aec8c
#
_cell.length_a   1.000
_cell.length_b   1.000
_cell.length_c   1.000
_cell.angle_alpha   90.00
_cell.angle_beta   90.00
_cell.angle_gamma   90.00
#
_symmetry.space_group_name_H-M   'P 1'
#
loop_
_entity.id
_entity.type
_entity.pdbx_description
1 polymer ?
#
loop_
_entity_poly.entity_id
_entity_poly.type
_entity_poly.pdbx_seq_one_letter_code
_entity_poly.pdbx_strand_id
1 'polypeptide(L)'
;CGSGAATPAPAVTGGDTYASATLKVDFENALTVRNQLALGILNLEGTANEITPAQAKSLLPLWQALRGTALSGAAATAEVDALLSQIEETLTPAQLEAIRALRLTQDDLRTWAESQGITVGTGTGAGAGGGMGAGRGLSSEERATRQAENGGSGNSGGLSTALLDAVIAFLEVRL
;
A
#
# COMPACT_ATOMS: atom_id res chain seq x y z
N CYS A 1 -18.84 -8.79 38.50
CA CYS A 1 -19.16 -8.88 37.09
C CYS A 1 -18.73 -7.56 36.44
N GLY A 2 -17.48 -7.49 35.94
CA GLY A 2 -16.95 -6.35 35.22
C GLY A 2 -16.80 -6.75 33.78
N SER A 3 -17.73 -6.29 32.93
CA SER A 3 -17.58 -6.40 31.46
C SER A 3 -16.53 -5.40 31.04
N GLY A 4 -15.32 -5.89 30.75
CA GLY A 4 -14.31 -5.13 30.03
C GLY A 4 -14.78 -4.87 28.61
N ALA A 5 -15.15 -3.64 28.30
CA ALA A 5 -15.39 -3.21 26.93
C ALA A 5 -14.06 -3.27 26.19
N ALA A 6 -13.95 -4.18 25.22
CA ALA A 6 -12.84 -4.20 24.29
C ALA A 6 -12.89 -2.88 23.50
N THR A 7 -11.84 -2.08 23.62
CA THR A 7 -11.64 -0.90 22.76
C THR A 7 -11.56 -1.38 21.32
N PRO A 8 -12.41 -0.90 20.40
CA PRO A 8 -12.29 -1.27 18.99
C PRO A 8 -10.93 -0.82 18.48
N ALA A 9 -10.20 -1.74 17.87
CA ALA A 9 -8.97 -1.43 17.15
C ALA A 9 -9.25 -0.37 16.08
N PRO A 10 -8.33 0.58 15.82
CA PRO A 10 -8.52 1.59 14.79
C PRO A 10 -8.74 0.91 13.45
N ALA A 11 -9.83 1.28 12.78
CA ALA A 11 -10.16 0.77 11.45
C ALA A 11 -9.07 1.18 10.47
N VAL A 12 -8.38 0.20 9.90
CA VAL A 12 -7.42 0.41 8.81
C VAL A 12 -8.20 0.87 7.59
N THR A 13 -8.08 2.14 7.23
CA THR A 13 -8.76 2.73 6.09
C THR A 13 -7.97 2.41 4.83
N GLY A 14 -8.27 1.28 4.22
CA GLY A 14 -7.68 0.88 2.93
C GLY A 14 -8.00 -0.58 2.66
N GLY A 15 -8.85 -0.83 1.70
CA GLY A 15 -9.39 -2.04 1.10
C GLY A 15 -8.79 -3.44 1.32
N ASP A 16 -7.76 -3.61 2.12
CA ASP A 16 -7.16 -4.92 2.41
C ASP A 16 -7.61 -5.41 3.77
N THR A 17 -8.28 -6.54 3.79
CA THR A 17 -8.68 -7.25 5.02
C THR A 17 -7.66 -8.30 5.45
N TYR A 18 -6.60 -8.49 4.65
CA TYR A 18 -5.56 -9.47 4.93
C TYR A 18 -4.87 -9.21 6.27
N ALA A 19 -4.89 -10.22 7.13
CA ALA A 19 -4.23 -10.22 8.44
C ALA A 19 -3.00 -11.13 8.42
N SER A 20 -1.83 -10.54 8.47
CA SER A 20 -0.56 -11.28 8.58
C SER A 20 -0.35 -11.82 9.99
N ALA A 21 0.24 -13.00 10.09
CA ALA A 21 0.70 -13.55 11.37
C ALA A 21 1.90 -12.76 11.92
N THR A 22 2.76 -12.24 11.05
CA THR A 22 4.02 -11.58 11.41
C THR A 22 3.91 -10.06 11.43
N LEU A 23 3.36 -9.47 10.35
CA LEU A 23 3.24 -8.02 10.22
C LEU A 23 2.05 -7.49 11.00
N LYS A 24 2.25 -6.43 11.77
CA LYS A 24 1.23 -5.84 12.64
C LYS A 24 0.77 -4.50 12.11
N VAL A 25 -0.51 -4.21 12.29
CA VAL A 25 -1.16 -2.94 11.91
C VAL A 25 -1.81 -2.26 13.13
N ASP A 26 -1.47 -2.71 14.34
CA ASP A 26 -2.04 -2.30 15.62
C ASP A 26 -1.29 -1.12 16.27
N PHE A 27 -0.54 -0.36 15.50
CA PHE A 27 0.14 0.86 15.95
C PHE A 27 -0.33 2.07 15.13
N GLU A 28 -0.08 3.26 15.69
CA GLU A 28 -0.55 4.52 15.11
C GLU A 28 0.01 4.73 13.69
N ASN A 29 -0.85 5.13 12.77
CA ASN A 29 -0.54 5.38 11.35
C ASN A 29 0.11 4.20 10.62
N ALA A 30 -0.05 2.97 11.12
CA ALA A 30 0.48 1.78 10.47
C ALA A 30 0.02 1.68 9.01
N LEU A 31 0.92 1.27 8.14
CA LEU A 31 0.56 0.88 6.79
C LEU A 31 -0.27 -0.41 6.81
N THR A 32 -1.12 -0.61 5.78
CA THR A 32 -1.74 -1.93 5.52
C THR A 32 -0.65 -2.97 5.28
N VAL A 33 -0.95 -4.24 5.51
CA VAL A 33 0.02 -5.34 5.29
C VAL A 33 0.59 -5.31 3.88
N ARG A 34 -0.24 -5.07 2.86
CA ARG A 34 0.20 -4.91 1.47
C ARG A 34 1.28 -3.84 1.32
N ASN A 35 1.04 -2.67 1.86
CA ASN A 35 1.98 -1.55 1.76
C ASN A 35 3.23 -1.77 2.62
N GLN A 36 3.10 -2.46 3.78
CA GLN A 36 4.26 -2.88 4.58
C GLN A 36 5.14 -3.86 3.81
N LEU A 37 4.55 -4.87 3.14
CA LEU A 37 5.29 -5.81 2.30
C LEU A 37 5.98 -5.09 1.13
N ALA A 38 5.26 -4.24 0.42
CA ALA A 38 5.78 -3.52 -0.73
C ALA A 38 6.95 -2.59 -0.35
N LEU A 39 6.73 -1.68 0.59
CA LEU A 39 7.77 -0.74 1.03
C LEU A 39 8.89 -1.46 1.78
N GLY A 40 8.57 -2.52 2.51
CA GLY A 40 9.54 -3.36 3.20
C GLY A 40 10.50 -4.04 2.23
N ILE A 41 10.00 -4.66 1.17
CA ILE A 41 10.82 -5.29 0.12
C ILE A 41 11.83 -4.28 -0.47
N LEU A 42 11.39 -3.05 -0.75
CA LEU A 42 12.28 -2.00 -1.26
C LEU A 42 13.36 -1.61 -0.22
N ASN A 43 13.00 -1.57 1.07
CA ASN A 43 13.93 -1.22 2.14
C ASN A 43 14.91 -2.35 2.51
N LEU A 44 14.67 -3.58 2.08
CA LEU A 44 15.62 -4.69 2.27
C LEU A 44 16.81 -4.62 1.31
N GLU A 45 16.75 -3.79 0.26
CA GLU A 45 17.85 -3.64 -0.70
C GLU A 45 19.16 -3.21 -0.01
N GLY A 46 20.25 -3.87 -0.39
CA GLY A 46 21.58 -3.62 0.19
C GLY A 46 21.74 -4.10 1.63
N THR A 47 20.79 -4.83 2.18
CA THR A 47 20.90 -5.45 3.51
C THR A 47 21.21 -6.95 3.41
N ALA A 48 21.53 -7.57 4.53
CA ALA A 48 21.71 -9.04 4.60
C ALA A 48 20.42 -9.82 4.28
N ASN A 49 19.27 -9.15 4.28
CA ASN A 49 17.95 -9.72 4.02
C ASN A 49 17.40 -9.30 2.64
N GLU A 50 18.23 -8.86 1.71
CA GLU A 50 17.79 -8.46 0.38
C GLU A 50 17.09 -9.58 -0.39
N ILE A 51 16.22 -9.20 -1.33
CA ILE A 51 15.49 -10.15 -2.15
C ILE A 51 16.46 -10.81 -3.15
N THR A 52 16.51 -12.12 -3.13
CA THR A 52 17.33 -12.89 -4.08
C THR A 52 16.69 -12.92 -5.47
N PRO A 53 17.48 -13.14 -6.56
CA PRO A 53 16.93 -13.31 -7.91
C PRO A 53 15.88 -14.43 -8.00
N ALA A 54 16.06 -15.52 -7.26
CA ALA A 54 15.08 -16.61 -7.21
C ALA A 54 13.75 -16.17 -6.59
N GLN A 55 13.78 -15.40 -5.51
CA GLN A 55 12.59 -14.80 -4.90
C GLN A 55 11.96 -13.76 -5.83
N ALA A 56 12.74 -12.90 -6.47
CA ALA A 56 12.25 -11.91 -7.41
C ALA A 56 11.43 -12.56 -8.53
N LYS A 57 11.93 -13.67 -9.09
CA LYS A 57 11.23 -14.46 -10.11
C LYS A 57 9.87 -15.01 -9.63
N SER A 58 9.76 -15.38 -8.38
CA SER A 58 8.52 -15.88 -7.80
C SER A 58 7.58 -14.76 -7.38
N LEU A 59 8.11 -13.64 -6.87
CA LEU A 59 7.36 -12.49 -6.38
C LEU A 59 6.75 -11.66 -7.53
N LEU A 60 7.48 -11.49 -8.63
CA LEU A 60 7.07 -10.62 -9.73
C LEU A 60 5.65 -10.91 -10.25
N PRO A 61 5.29 -12.15 -10.61
CA PRO A 61 3.94 -12.44 -11.10
C PRO A 61 2.86 -12.20 -10.05
N LEU A 62 3.16 -12.37 -8.77
CA LEU A 62 2.21 -12.12 -7.67
C LEU A 62 1.91 -10.62 -7.55
N TRP A 63 2.94 -9.78 -7.59
CA TRP A 63 2.78 -8.32 -7.56
C TRP A 63 2.09 -7.78 -8.81
N GLN A 64 2.38 -8.34 -10.00
CA GLN A 64 1.68 -7.98 -11.24
C GLN A 64 0.19 -8.36 -11.18
N ALA A 65 -0.15 -9.53 -10.63
CA ALA A 65 -1.53 -9.94 -10.41
C ALA A 65 -2.23 -8.98 -9.42
N LEU A 66 -1.58 -8.68 -8.30
CA LEU A 66 -2.11 -7.74 -7.29
C LEU A 66 -2.35 -6.33 -7.85
N ARG A 67 -1.46 -5.86 -8.74
CA ARG A 67 -1.67 -4.60 -9.47
C ARG A 67 -2.87 -4.68 -10.40
N GLY A 68 -3.02 -5.78 -11.12
CA GLY A 68 -4.16 -6.01 -12.02
C GLY A 68 -5.49 -5.97 -11.28
N THR A 69 -5.57 -6.60 -10.10
CA THR A 69 -6.77 -6.57 -9.25
C THR A 69 -7.08 -5.15 -8.75
N ALA A 70 -6.07 -4.39 -8.36
CA ALA A 70 -6.23 -3.00 -7.90
C ALA A 70 -6.76 -2.07 -9.01
N LEU A 71 -6.35 -2.29 -10.25
CA LEU A 71 -6.77 -1.47 -11.39
C LEU A 71 -8.18 -1.84 -11.90
N SER A 72 -8.57 -3.09 -11.78
CA SER A 72 -9.88 -3.57 -12.27
C SER A 72 -11.05 -3.18 -11.37
N GLY A 73 -10.78 -2.81 -10.11
CA GLY A 73 -11.82 -2.50 -9.11
C GLY A 73 -12.77 -3.66 -8.78
N ALA A 74 -12.54 -4.82 -9.40
CA ALA A 74 -13.41 -5.99 -9.33
C ALA A 74 -12.81 -7.15 -8.50
N ALA A 75 -11.68 -6.91 -7.84
CA ALA A 75 -11.04 -7.97 -7.05
C ALA A 75 -11.91 -8.38 -5.88
N ALA A 76 -12.25 -9.66 -5.84
CA ALA A 76 -12.78 -10.26 -4.62
C ALA A 76 -11.70 -10.14 -3.52
N THR A 77 -12.06 -9.65 -2.35
CA THR A 77 -11.16 -9.54 -1.19
C THR A 77 -10.35 -10.82 -0.96
N ALA A 78 -10.99 -11.98 -1.14
CA ALA A 78 -10.35 -13.29 -1.01
C ALA A 78 -9.20 -13.53 -2.01
N GLU A 79 -9.26 -12.94 -3.21
CA GLU A 79 -8.19 -13.04 -4.21
C GLU A 79 -6.98 -12.20 -3.80
N VAL A 80 -7.22 -10.99 -3.33
CA VAL A 80 -6.16 -10.12 -2.79
C VAL A 80 -5.50 -10.77 -1.57
N ASP A 81 -6.28 -11.30 -0.65
CA ASP A 81 -5.79 -11.97 0.54
C ASP A 81 -4.94 -13.21 0.19
N ALA A 82 -5.35 -14.00 -0.81
CA ALA A 82 -4.59 -15.15 -1.29
C ALA A 82 -3.26 -14.74 -1.93
N LEU A 83 -3.23 -13.66 -2.71
CA LEU A 83 -2.00 -13.12 -3.31
C LEU A 83 -1.04 -12.61 -2.22
N LEU A 84 -1.54 -11.89 -1.23
CA LEU A 84 -0.73 -11.38 -0.12
C LEU A 84 -0.14 -12.53 0.72
N SER A 85 -0.92 -13.60 0.97
CA SER A 85 -0.43 -14.81 1.63
C SER A 85 0.72 -15.44 0.86
N GLN A 86 0.59 -15.60 -0.46
CA GLN A 86 1.65 -16.17 -1.30
C GLN A 86 2.91 -15.28 -1.35
N ILE A 87 2.74 -13.96 -1.36
CA ILE A 87 3.86 -13.02 -1.26
C ILE A 87 4.59 -13.20 0.07
N GLU A 88 3.85 -13.26 1.18
CA GLU A 88 4.41 -13.46 2.51
C GLU A 88 5.13 -14.81 2.63
N GLU A 89 4.56 -15.90 2.10
CA GLU A 89 5.16 -17.23 2.07
C GLU A 89 6.45 -17.32 1.22
N THR A 90 6.61 -16.46 0.22
CA THR A 90 7.83 -16.39 -0.60
C THR A 90 8.99 -15.72 0.12
N LEU A 91 8.70 -14.91 1.14
CA LEU A 91 9.71 -14.24 1.97
C LEU A 91 10.18 -15.18 3.09
N THR A 92 11.45 -15.05 3.45
CA THR A 92 11.98 -15.79 4.60
C THR A 92 11.48 -15.18 5.92
N PRO A 93 11.44 -15.96 7.01
CA PRO A 93 11.12 -15.42 8.33
C PRO A 93 12.01 -14.24 8.74
N ALA A 94 13.30 -14.26 8.39
CA ALA A 94 14.22 -13.17 8.67
C ALA A 94 13.88 -11.88 7.90
N GLN A 95 13.43 -12.02 6.65
CA GLN A 95 12.95 -10.87 5.85
C GLN A 95 11.67 -10.29 6.45
N LEU A 96 10.70 -11.13 6.81
CA LEU A 96 9.45 -10.68 7.44
C LEU A 96 9.70 -9.99 8.79
N GLU A 97 10.58 -10.53 9.62
CA GLU A 97 10.98 -9.89 10.87
C GLU A 97 11.70 -8.56 10.66
N ALA A 98 12.56 -8.47 9.65
CA ALA A 98 13.21 -7.21 9.28
C ALA A 98 12.17 -6.16 8.84
N ILE A 99 11.20 -6.53 8.00
CA ILE A 99 10.10 -5.64 7.60
C ILE A 99 9.27 -5.22 8.82
N ARG A 100 8.91 -6.15 9.70
CA ARG A 100 8.19 -5.88 10.94
C ARG A 100 8.92 -4.88 11.84
N ALA A 101 10.24 -5.02 11.94
CA ALA A 101 11.07 -4.14 12.77
C ALA A 101 11.09 -2.69 12.27
N LEU A 102 10.86 -2.45 10.98
CA LEU A 102 10.77 -1.10 10.40
C LEU A 102 9.53 -0.33 10.90
N ARG A 103 8.47 -1.00 11.36
CA ARG A 103 7.22 -0.37 11.83
C ARG A 103 6.70 0.70 10.88
N LEU A 104 6.59 0.34 9.61
CA LEU A 104 6.30 1.26 8.51
C LEU A 104 4.94 1.96 8.68
N THR A 105 4.96 3.27 8.56
CA THR A 105 3.82 4.18 8.75
C THR A 105 3.46 4.91 7.45
N GLN A 106 2.32 5.63 7.48
CA GLN A 106 1.90 6.49 6.38
C GLN A 106 2.92 7.61 6.09
N ASP A 107 3.67 8.05 7.11
CA ASP A 107 4.70 9.06 6.94
C ASP A 107 5.93 8.50 6.23
N ASP A 108 6.28 7.24 6.48
CA ASP A 108 7.36 6.55 5.75
C ASP A 108 7.00 6.39 4.27
N LEU A 109 5.75 6.02 3.97
CA LEU A 109 5.26 5.93 2.60
C LEU A 109 5.31 7.30 1.89
N ARG A 110 4.95 8.37 2.59
CA ARG A 110 5.02 9.74 2.04
C ARG A 110 6.46 10.15 1.79
N THR A 111 7.35 9.92 2.74
CA THR A 111 8.78 10.20 2.61
C THR A 111 9.40 9.44 1.44
N TRP A 112 9.03 8.16 1.29
CA TRP A 112 9.45 7.38 0.11
C TRP A 112 8.93 8.01 -1.18
N ALA A 113 7.65 8.37 -1.27
CA ALA A 113 7.07 8.98 -2.46
C ALA A 113 7.76 10.30 -2.83
N GLU A 114 8.06 11.14 -1.85
CA GLU A 114 8.81 12.38 -2.05
C GLU A 114 10.21 12.11 -2.61
N SER A 115 10.89 11.05 -2.12
CA SER A 115 12.20 10.63 -2.64
C SER A 115 12.15 10.17 -4.09
N GLN A 116 11.00 9.64 -4.54
CA GLN A 116 10.74 9.26 -5.94
C GLN A 116 10.25 10.45 -6.80
N GLY A 117 10.19 11.66 -6.25
CA GLY A 117 9.68 12.84 -6.96
C GLY A 117 8.16 12.83 -7.16
N ILE A 118 7.44 11.95 -6.43
CA ILE A 118 5.98 11.89 -6.47
C ILE A 118 5.43 12.96 -5.53
N THR A 119 4.87 14.02 -6.09
CA THR A 119 4.23 15.06 -5.29
C THR A 119 2.93 14.56 -4.69
N VAL A 120 2.96 14.30 -3.40
CA VAL A 120 1.77 14.01 -2.61
C VAL A 120 1.06 15.33 -2.35
N GLY A 121 -0.09 15.57 -2.99
CA GLY A 121 -0.91 16.73 -2.68
C GLY A 121 -1.28 16.69 -1.19
N THR A 122 -0.64 17.53 -0.38
CA THR A 122 -1.07 17.73 1.01
C THR A 122 -2.45 18.36 0.97
N GLY A 123 -3.49 17.59 1.23
CA GLY A 123 -4.87 18.05 1.31
C GLY A 123 -5.15 18.99 2.47
N THR A 124 -4.22 19.86 2.83
CA THR A 124 -4.49 21.03 3.66
C THR A 124 -4.94 22.14 2.71
N GLY A 125 -6.24 22.31 2.56
CA GLY A 125 -6.85 23.42 1.86
C GLY A 125 -6.47 24.73 2.51
N ALA A 126 -5.31 25.26 2.08
CA ALA A 126 -4.97 26.65 2.20
C ALA A 126 -4.69 27.12 0.76
N GLY A 127 -5.67 27.82 0.19
CA GLY A 127 -5.61 28.30 -1.18
C GLY A 127 -4.46 29.27 -1.37
N ALA A 128 -3.70 29.04 -2.41
CA ALA A 128 -3.03 30.11 -3.16
C ALA A 128 -2.72 29.61 -4.58
N GLY A 129 -3.51 30.05 -5.53
CA GLY A 129 -3.02 30.46 -6.83
C GLY A 129 -2.89 29.42 -7.93
N GLY A 130 -3.85 29.42 -8.87
CA GLY A 130 -3.52 29.31 -10.29
C GLY A 130 -3.57 27.94 -10.94
N GLY A 131 -4.75 27.45 -11.22
CA GLY A 131 -5.00 26.37 -12.16
C GLY A 131 -6.44 26.44 -12.62
N MET A 132 -6.72 27.31 -13.59
CA MET A 132 -8.04 27.36 -14.24
C MET A 132 -8.34 26.05 -14.95
N GLY A 133 -9.51 25.49 -14.67
CA GLY A 133 -10.28 24.72 -15.64
C GLY A 133 -10.41 23.25 -15.34
N ALA A 134 -11.59 22.87 -15.01
CA ALA A 134 -12.34 21.67 -15.26
C ALA A 134 -13.16 21.11 -14.07
N GLY A 135 -13.38 21.88 -13.02
CA GLY A 135 -14.21 21.44 -11.87
C GLY A 135 -15.53 22.16 -11.66
N ARG A 136 -15.87 23.11 -12.50
CA ARG A 136 -17.04 23.99 -12.30
C ARG A 136 -18.32 23.50 -12.96
N GLY A 137 -18.61 22.24 -12.99
CA GLY A 137 -19.82 21.73 -13.60
C GLY A 137 -20.28 20.36 -13.11
N LEU A 138 -19.49 19.74 -12.25
CA LEU A 138 -19.80 18.40 -11.77
C LEU A 138 -20.72 18.47 -10.53
N SER A 139 -21.82 17.73 -10.59
CA SER A 139 -22.70 17.51 -9.45
C SER A 139 -21.97 16.78 -8.33
N SER A 140 -22.54 16.81 -7.11
CA SER A 140 -21.97 16.06 -5.97
C SER A 140 -21.90 14.55 -6.26
N GLU A 141 -22.83 14.04 -7.07
CA GLU A 141 -22.89 12.64 -7.48
C GLU A 141 -21.79 12.29 -8.49
N GLU A 142 -21.54 13.15 -9.48
CA GLU A 142 -20.45 12.96 -10.45
C GLU A 142 -19.06 13.06 -9.79
N ARG A 143 -18.91 13.91 -8.77
CA ARG A 143 -17.68 13.93 -7.94
C ARG A 143 -17.52 12.65 -7.13
N ALA A 144 -18.60 12.16 -6.53
CA ALA A 144 -18.58 10.90 -5.78
C ALA A 144 -18.28 9.70 -6.70
N THR A 145 -18.83 9.69 -7.92
CA THR A 145 -18.58 8.64 -8.90
C THR A 145 -17.12 8.66 -9.38
N ARG A 146 -16.56 9.83 -9.70
CA ARG A 146 -15.15 9.96 -10.07
C ARG A 146 -14.20 9.66 -8.89
N GLN A 147 -14.63 9.97 -7.68
CA GLN A 147 -13.87 9.63 -6.48
C GLN A 147 -13.90 8.12 -6.19
N ALA A 148 -15.02 7.44 -6.51
CA ALA A 148 -15.13 5.99 -6.45
C ALA A 148 -14.35 5.31 -7.59
N GLU A 149 -14.37 5.85 -8.81
CA GLU A 149 -13.60 5.36 -9.96
C GLU A 149 -12.10 5.57 -9.80
N ASN A 150 -11.66 6.60 -9.08
CA ASN A 150 -10.26 6.85 -8.72
C ASN A 150 -9.84 6.17 -7.40
N GLY A 151 -10.57 5.16 -6.94
CA GLY A 151 -10.24 4.42 -5.72
C GLY A 151 -10.39 5.25 -4.45
N GLY A 152 -11.60 5.78 -4.26
CA GLY A 152 -12.13 6.56 -3.14
C GLY A 152 -11.37 6.57 -1.84
N SER A 153 -10.25 7.23 -1.80
CA SER A 153 -9.70 7.90 -0.61
C SER A 153 -8.57 8.79 -1.10
N GLY A 154 -8.76 10.09 -1.02
CA GLY A 154 -7.82 11.07 -1.54
C GLY A 154 -6.38 10.73 -1.15
N ASN A 155 -5.48 10.78 -2.11
CA ASN A 155 -4.04 10.67 -1.98
C ASN A 155 -3.44 9.29 -1.65
N SER A 156 -4.06 8.46 -0.81
CA SER A 156 -3.51 7.15 -0.42
C SER A 156 -3.58 6.10 -1.54
N GLY A 157 -4.61 6.13 -2.39
CA GLY A 157 -4.78 5.20 -3.50
C GLY A 157 -3.70 5.38 -4.58
N GLY A 158 -3.37 6.61 -4.92
CA GLY A 158 -2.32 6.93 -5.88
C GLY A 158 -0.92 6.50 -5.39
N LEU A 159 -0.64 6.70 -4.11
CA LEU A 159 0.63 6.27 -3.51
C LEU A 159 0.78 4.75 -3.47
N SER A 160 -0.29 4.04 -3.10
CA SER A 160 -0.27 2.58 -3.10
C SER A 160 -0.05 2.00 -4.50
N THR A 161 -0.64 2.61 -5.55
CA THR A 161 -0.40 2.20 -6.94
C THR A 161 1.04 2.46 -7.36
N ALA A 162 1.57 3.65 -7.07
CA ALA A 162 2.96 4.00 -7.36
C ALA A 162 3.94 3.08 -6.64
N LEU A 163 3.63 2.69 -5.40
CA LEU A 163 4.44 1.74 -4.64
C LEU A 163 4.42 0.33 -5.28
N LEU A 164 3.26 -0.14 -5.77
CA LEU A 164 3.16 -1.39 -6.51
C LEU A 164 4.00 -1.36 -7.78
N ASP A 165 3.94 -0.27 -8.54
CA ASP A 165 4.75 -0.09 -9.75
C ASP A 165 6.25 -0.10 -9.43
N ALA A 166 6.66 0.54 -8.35
CA ALA A 166 8.05 0.58 -7.91
C ALA A 166 8.56 -0.82 -7.50
N VAL A 167 7.76 -1.61 -6.77
CA VAL A 167 8.14 -2.99 -6.41
C VAL A 167 8.26 -3.86 -7.65
N ILE A 168 7.33 -3.76 -8.59
CA ILE A 168 7.40 -4.51 -9.85
C ILE A 168 8.69 -4.16 -10.61
N ALA A 169 8.98 -2.87 -10.82
CA ALA A 169 10.20 -2.41 -11.49
C ALA A 169 11.47 -2.88 -10.76
N PHE A 170 11.48 -2.84 -9.43
CA PHE A 170 12.58 -3.33 -8.60
C PHE A 170 12.83 -4.83 -8.79
N LEU A 171 11.76 -5.63 -8.84
CA LEU A 171 11.87 -7.08 -9.03
C LEU A 171 12.31 -7.43 -10.47
N GLU A 172 11.86 -6.68 -11.48
CA GLU A 172 12.26 -6.86 -12.88
C GLU A 172 13.76 -6.66 -13.09
N VAL A 173 14.38 -5.70 -12.42
CA VAL A 173 15.82 -5.45 -12.51
C VAL A 173 16.65 -6.59 -11.89
N ARG A 174 16.06 -7.41 -11.02
CA ARG A 174 16.73 -8.52 -10.32
C ARG A 174 16.60 -9.88 -11.00
N LEU A 175 15.92 -9.94 -12.16
CA LEU A 175 15.80 -11.17 -12.95
C LEU A 175 17.03 -11.42 -13.81
#